data_f6a4b1aa97794dcbb3faa051ced911f0
#
_entry.id   f6a4b1aa97794dcbb3faa051ced911f0
#
_cell.length_a   1.000
_cell.length_b   1.000
_cell.length_c   1.000
_cell.angle_alpha   90.00
_cell.angle_beta   90.00
_cell.angle_gamma   90.00
#
_symmetry.space_group_name_H-M   'P 1'
#
loop_
_entity.id
_entity.type
_entity.pdbx_description
1 polymer ?
#
loop_
_entity_poly.entity_id
_entity_poly.type
_entity_poly.pdbx_seq_one_letter_code
_entity_poly.pdbx_strand_id
1 'polypeptide(L)'
;MPGRMMALIFDIILYMQLNLLEPMNVLKVRSVALAMFCACLSVPVAGQLRQQSFLSEKWDFRLDRDEAEDVWEQVDVPHTWNAKDGTSPDYYRGDGTYRYTLSVSSAMMKKRIFLRFEAASQKAEVKLNGQEVGEHVGGFNAFCFEITPYVHAGENLLEVAVSNRKELNIAPLEGDFTVFGGIYRPVSLLLLPKVCITPLDYASSGVYVSQQVGERRADLSVVTKVDNGLKRVKELSVKTDVFDAAGKLVATATTSQAAEGQARLDFTNRLTVDNPMLWDGRKSPYLYRVFVELKRGKEVLDTLSQYVGLRSFRVDAEKGFILNGKPYKIKGVNRHQDRPDKGWAISSADHREDMSLIKEIGANGIRLAHYPHSDEFYTLCDREGMWVWAEIPLVGKALDTPEFTENMKTELTELIRQNFNHPSIFCWSLSNELSKGEVEGLISELNDVAHREDPGRLTVLASNVEGRPENTVPDLLAFNTYPGWYWAEPSEMKSTLERWNRKGGGKGIAVSEYGAGANVWHHWQTGKKTPKADGVFHPEEWQATVHEQTYDAIKHCGFAWGSFVWEHVRFWPVRRATRVICRG
;
A
#
# COMPACT_ATOMS: atom_id res chain seq x y z
N MET A 1 -34.33 15.81 5.01
CA MET A 1 -33.77 15.94 6.36
C MET A 1 -33.04 14.68 6.93
N PRO A 2 -33.00 13.52 6.27
CA PRO A 2 -32.23 12.36 6.80
C PRO A 2 -30.72 12.47 6.69
N GLY A 3 -30.18 13.19 5.72
CA GLY A 3 -28.73 13.25 5.49
C GLY A 3 -27.90 14.03 6.54
N ARG A 4 -28.49 14.96 7.24
CA ARG A 4 -27.80 15.71 8.32
C ARG A 4 -27.63 14.92 9.61
N MET A 5 -28.51 13.97 9.85
CA MET A 5 -28.48 13.13 11.07
C MET A 5 -27.43 12.02 10.97
N MET A 6 -27.17 11.48 9.77
CA MET A 6 -26.10 10.48 9.57
C MET A 6 -24.69 11.06 9.68
N ALA A 7 -24.47 12.28 9.18
CA ALA A 7 -23.19 12.96 9.36
C ALA A 7 -22.86 13.20 10.84
N LEU A 8 -23.87 13.63 11.60
CA LEU A 8 -23.72 13.90 13.04
C LEU A 8 -23.44 12.62 13.85
N ILE A 9 -24.02 11.49 13.47
CA ILE A 9 -23.80 10.19 14.14
C ILE A 9 -22.38 9.66 13.85
N PHE A 10 -21.88 9.86 12.63
CA PHE A 10 -20.51 9.46 12.27
C PHE A 10 -19.47 10.32 12.99
N ASP A 11 -19.70 11.62 13.12
CA ASP A 11 -18.83 12.55 13.85
C ASP A 11 -18.82 12.27 15.36
N ILE A 12 -19.96 11.88 15.93
CA ILE A 12 -20.06 11.50 17.36
C ILE A 12 -19.32 10.17 17.63
N ILE A 13 -19.43 9.19 16.74
CA ILE A 13 -18.71 7.91 16.87
C ILE A 13 -17.20 8.15 16.74
N LEU A 14 -16.78 8.98 15.81
CA LEU A 14 -15.37 9.33 15.60
C LEU A 14 -14.81 10.16 16.76
N TYR A 15 -15.60 11.09 17.32
CA TYR A 15 -15.23 11.90 18.48
C TYR A 15 -15.12 11.07 19.76
N MET A 16 -15.99 10.06 19.95
CA MET A 16 -15.95 9.15 21.09
C MET A 16 -14.79 8.13 21.02
N GLN A 17 -14.31 7.78 19.81
CA GLN A 17 -13.11 6.94 19.64
C GLN A 17 -11.80 7.70 19.88
N LEU A 18 -11.80 9.03 19.71
CA LEU A 18 -10.60 9.85 19.81
C LEU A 18 -10.34 10.47 21.19
N ASN A 19 -11.32 10.50 22.11
CA ASN A 19 -11.22 11.27 23.35
C ASN A 19 -11.45 10.48 24.65
N LEU A 20 -11.41 9.15 24.66
CA LEU A 20 -11.56 8.35 25.89
C LEU A 20 -10.21 7.81 26.38
N LEU A 21 -9.35 8.71 26.85
CA LEU A 21 -8.20 8.38 27.70
C LEU A 21 -8.25 9.26 28.95
N GLU A 22 -9.20 8.97 29.86
CA GLU A 22 -9.06 9.23 31.29
C GLU A 22 -9.95 8.25 32.11
N PRO A 23 -9.50 7.78 33.31
CA PRO A 23 -10.18 6.70 34.02
C PRO A 23 -11.36 7.20 34.81
N MET A 24 -12.57 6.98 34.32
CA MET A 24 -13.79 7.14 35.12
C MET A 24 -14.58 5.83 35.24
N ASN A 25 -15.08 5.57 36.44
CA ASN A 25 -15.83 4.42 36.96
C ASN A 25 -16.63 3.59 35.92
N VAL A 26 -16.15 2.39 35.64
CA VAL A 26 -16.53 1.47 34.54
C VAL A 26 -17.93 0.84 34.71
N LEU A 27 -18.58 0.88 35.84
CA LEU A 27 -19.77 0.08 36.10
C LEU A 27 -21.13 0.72 35.76
N LYS A 28 -21.22 2.05 35.69
CA LYS A 28 -22.48 2.74 35.33
C LYS A 28 -22.62 3.09 33.84
N VAL A 29 -21.49 3.13 33.12
CA VAL A 29 -21.49 3.46 31.66
C VAL A 29 -21.85 2.26 30.79
N ARG A 30 -21.59 1.02 31.25
CA ARG A 30 -21.91 -0.20 30.49
C ARG A 30 -23.40 -0.43 30.24
N SER A 31 -24.26 -0.04 31.15
CA SER A 31 -25.71 -0.28 31.00
C SER A 31 -26.40 0.73 30.07
N VAL A 32 -25.91 1.95 30.00
CA VAL A 32 -26.46 2.99 29.11
C VAL A 32 -25.91 2.84 27.67
N ALA A 33 -24.63 2.50 27.54
CA ALA A 33 -24.02 2.26 26.23
C ALA A 33 -24.60 1.01 25.53
N LEU A 34 -24.90 -0.06 26.30
CA LEU A 34 -25.51 -1.27 25.75
C LEU A 34 -26.97 -1.05 25.31
N ALA A 35 -27.73 -0.20 26.04
CA ALA A 35 -29.10 0.15 25.67
C ALA A 35 -29.14 1.09 24.44
N MET A 36 -28.20 2.01 24.29
CA MET A 36 -28.07 2.84 23.07
C MET A 36 -27.57 2.03 21.87
N PHE A 37 -26.69 1.04 22.05
CA PHE A 37 -26.20 0.18 20.97
C PHE A 37 -27.32 -0.76 20.44
N CYS A 38 -28.22 -1.24 21.31
CA CYS A 38 -29.38 -2.03 20.89
C CYS A 38 -30.49 -1.19 20.21
N ALA A 39 -30.59 0.10 20.52
CA ALA A 39 -31.60 0.97 19.89
C ALA A 39 -31.19 1.45 18.48
N CYS A 40 -29.90 1.43 18.12
CA CYS A 40 -29.42 1.76 16.78
C CYS A 40 -29.55 0.62 15.76
N LEU A 41 -29.90 -0.60 16.20
CA LEU A 41 -30.01 -1.79 15.32
C LEU A 41 -31.38 -1.99 14.67
N SER A 42 -32.33 -1.06 14.79
CA SER A 42 -33.68 -1.22 14.28
C SER A 42 -34.18 -0.16 13.28
N VAL A 43 -33.28 0.57 12.63
CA VAL A 43 -33.65 1.32 11.43
C VAL A 43 -33.47 0.39 10.24
N PRO A 44 -34.53 0.00 9.50
CA PRO A 44 -34.34 -0.72 8.24
C PRO A 44 -33.70 0.26 7.26
N VAL A 45 -32.36 0.23 7.15
CA VAL A 45 -31.64 0.88 6.05
C VAL A 45 -32.13 0.16 4.79
N ALA A 46 -32.83 0.87 3.92
CA ALA A 46 -33.18 0.41 2.58
C ALA A 46 -31.92 -0.20 1.98
N GLY A 47 -32.02 -1.47 1.54
CA GLY A 47 -30.92 -2.42 1.35
C GLY A 47 -29.63 -1.79 0.85
N GLN A 48 -28.58 -1.96 1.63
CA GLN A 48 -27.24 -1.48 1.30
C GLN A 48 -26.86 -2.02 -0.07
N LEU A 49 -26.65 -1.13 -1.05
CA LEU A 49 -26.44 -1.51 -2.45
C LEU A 49 -25.18 -2.37 -2.58
N ARG A 50 -24.10 -1.93 -1.98
CA ARG A 50 -22.80 -2.61 -1.88
C ARG A 50 -22.59 -3.05 -0.43
N GLN A 51 -22.21 -4.29 -0.21
CA GLN A 51 -21.92 -4.84 1.12
C GLN A 51 -20.56 -5.50 1.10
N GLN A 52 -19.81 -5.33 2.17
CA GLN A 52 -18.54 -6.00 2.40
C GLN A 52 -18.56 -6.66 3.77
N SER A 53 -18.08 -7.88 3.85
CA SER A 53 -17.84 -8.60 5.10
C SER A 53 -16.48 -9.27 5.07
N PHE A 54 -15.78 -9.25 6.20
CA PHE A 54 -14.48 -9.90 6.31
C PHE A 54 -14.63 -11.35 6.73
N LEU A 55 -13.79 -12.21 6.16
CA LEU A 55 -13.67 -13.63 6.48
C LEU A 55 -12.42 -13.81 7.36
N SER A 56 -12.51 -13.42 8.63
CA SER A 56 -11.34 -13.29 9.50
C SER A 56 -11.10 -14.48 10.42
N GLU A 57 -12.14 -15.23 10.78
CA GLU A 57 -12.07 -16.25 11.83
C GLU A 57 -12.40 -17.65 11.29
N LYS A 58 -11.91 -18.67 11.98
CA LYS A 58 -12.31 -20.08 11.76
C LYS A 58 -11.88 -20.64 10.39
N TRP A 59 -10.71 -20.30 9.95
CA TRP A 59 -10.08 -20.99 8.84
C TRP A 59 -9.38 -22.25 9.34
N ASP A 60 -9.57 -23.36 8.66
CA ASP A 60 -8.73 -24.54 8.85
C ASP A 60 -7.50 -24.39 7.97
N PHE A 61 -6.33 -24.55 8.55
CA PHE A 61 -5.04 -24.42 7.87
C PHE A 61 -4.24 -25.70 8.00
N ARG A 62 -3.55 -26.07 6.94
CA ARG A 62 -2.57 -27.15 6.92
C ARG A 62 -1.32 -26.68 6.17
N LEU A 63 -0.16 -26.98 6.75
CA LEU A 63 1.11 -26.80 6.08
C LEU A 63 1.43 -28.06 5.25
N ASP A 64 1.59 -27.90 3.94
CA ASP A 64 1.79 -29.02 3.02
C ASP A 64 3.28 -29.42 2.98
N ARG A 65 3.71 -30.32 3.89
CA ARG A 65 5.06 -30.90 3.94
C ARG A 65 5.01 -32.34 3.47
N ASP A 66 6.05 -32.78 2.74
CA ASP A 66 6.09 -34.08 2.09
C ASP A 66 5.95 -35.30 3.04
N GLU A 67 6.22 -35.14 4.34
CA GLU A 67 6.15 -36.20 5.35
C GLU A 67 5.20 -35.87 6.52
N ALA A 68 4.38 -34.79 6.40
CA ALA A 68 3.52 -34.39 7.48
C ALA A 68 2.23 -35.21 7.52
N GLU A 69 1.81 -35.62 8.74
CA GLU A 69 0.45 -36.08 8.98
C GLU A 69 -0.55 -35.03 8.48
N ASP A 70 -1.72 -35.46 8.04
CA ASP A 70 -2.82 -34.59 7.55
C ASP A 70 -3.45 -33.83 8.74
N VAL A 71 -2.63 -32.98 9.38
CA VAL A 71 -3.00 -32.22 10.58
C VAL A 71 -3.48 -30.84 10.19
N TRP A 72 -4.74 -30.57 10.47
CA TRP A 72 -5.36 -29.27 10.31
C TRP A 72 -5.39 -28.52 11.64
N GLU A 73 -5.10 -27.24 11.61
CA GLU A 73 -5.23 -26.34 12.76
C GLU A 73 -6.19 -25.19 12.43
N GLN A 74 -6.90 -24.68 13.43
CA GLN A 74 -7.73 -23.49 13.26
C GLN A 74 -6.89 -22.23 13.41
N VAL A 75 -6.99 -21.33 12.42
CA VAL A 75 -6.30 -20.05 12.40
C VAL A 75 -7.27 -18.92 12.07
N ASP A 76 -6.90 -17.71 12.50
CA ASP A 76 -7.55 -16.48 12.05
C ASP A 76 -6.73 -15.86 10.90
N VAL A 77 -7.40 -15.21 9.96
CA VAL A 77 -6.77 -14.46 8.86
C VAL A 77 -6.89 -12.97 9.16
N PRO A 78 -5.79 -12.19 9.09
CA PRO A 78 -4.47 -12.47 8.51
C PRO A 78 -3.62 -13.52 9.25
N HIS A 79 -2.98 -14.40 8.49
CA HIS A 79 -2.15 -15.49 8.99
C HIS A 79 -0.89 -15.68 8.16
N THR A 80 0.23 -15.97 8.82
CA THR A 80 1.46 -16.45 8.19
C THR A 80 2.02 -17.65 8.97
N TRP A 81 2.41 -18.70 8.25
CA TRP A 81 3.09 -19.84 8.88
C TRP A 81 4.53 -19.54 9.30
N ASN A 82 5.10 -18.41 8.83
CA ASN A 82 6.44 -17.98 9.17
C ASN A 82 6.51 -17.01 10.38
N ALA A 83 5.44 -16.88 11.15
CA ALA A 83 5.43 -15.96 12.28
C ALA A 83 6.55 -16.22 13.30
N LYS A 84 6.95 -17.50 13.47
CA LYS A 84 7.97 -17.90 14.45
C LYS A 84 9.35 -18.19 13.85
N ASP A 85 9.40 -18.69 12.62
CA ASP A 85 10.66 -19.07 11.96
C ASP A 85 11.20 -18.03 11.00
N GLY A 86 10.41 -17.02 10.65
CA GLY A 86 10.78 -15.96 9.71
C GLY A 86 12.05 -15.18 10.05
N THR A 87 12.59 -15.36 11.27
CA THR A 87 13.89 -14.83 11.70
C THR A 87 15.06 -15.73 11.41
N SER A 88 14.78 -16.98 11.03
CA SER A 88 15.80 -17.96 10.68
C SER A 88 16.25 -17.75 9.24
N PRO A 89 17.55 -17.89 8.92
CA PRO A 89 18.00 -17.92 7.53
C PRO A 89 17.39 -19.11 6.75
N ASP A 90 17.01 -20.16 7.46
CA ASP A 90 16.44 -21.40 6.91
C ASP A 90 14.92 -21.49 7.18
N TYR A 91 14.19 -20.33 7.14
CA TYR A 91 12.75 -20.34 7.32
C TYR A 91 12.04 -21.14 6.22
N TYR A 92 10.91 -21.74 6.58
CA TYR A 92 10.20 -22.62 5.65
C TYR A 92 9.64 -21.83 4.45
N ARG A 93 10.01 -22.28 3.25
CA ARG A 93 9.42 -21.85 1.98
C ARG A 93 8.78 -23.06 1.29
N GLY A 94 7.46 -23.01 1.14
CA GLY A 94 6.68 -24.14 0.65
C GLY A 94 5.23 -23.78 0.46
N ASP A 95 4.37 -24.76 0.60
CA ASP A 95 2.94 -24.65 0.35
C ASP A 95 2.14 -24.81 1.63
N GLY A 96 0.95 -24.18 1.65
CA GLY A 96 -0.03 -24.36 2.71
C GLY A 96 -1.45 -24.20 2.16
N THR A 97 -2.36 -25.00 2.68
CA THR A 97 -3.76 -25.02 2.25
C THR A 97 -4.67 -24.48 3.35
N TYR A 98 -5.54 -23.56 2.96
CA TYR A 98 -6.58 -22.97 3.81
C TYR A 98 -7.94 -23.47 3.37
N ARG A 99 -8.84 -23.72 4.34
CA ARG A 99 -10.25 -24.06 4.11
C ARG A 99 -11.16 -23.15 4.90
N TYR A 100 -12.28 -22.76 4.30
CA TYR A 100 -13.30 -21.95 4.94
C TYR A 100 -14.69 -22.40 4.53
N THR A 101 -15.59 -22.61 5.50
CA THR A 101 -17.00 -22.90 5.22
C THR A 101 -17.76 -21.59 5.00
N LEU A 102 -18.02 -21.27 3.74
CA LEU A 102 -18.70 -20.05 3.33
C LEU A 102 -20.23 -20.28 3.29
N SER A 103 -20.95 -19.67 4.23
CA SER A 103 -22.42 -19.70 4.24
C SER A 103 -22.99 -18.64 3.31
N VAL A 104 -23.73 -19.05 2.29
CA VAL A 104 -24.39 -18.19 1.30
C VAL A 104 -25.90 -18.29 1.44
N SER A 105 -26.56 -17.17 1.75
CA SER A 105 -28.02 -17.13 1.85
C SER A 105 -28.68 -16.99 0.47
N SER A 106 -29.97 -17.38 0.38
CA SER A 106 -30.78 -17.16 -0.83
C SER A 106 -30.94 -15.68 -1.21
N ALA A 107 -30.76 -14.76 -0.25
CA ALA A 107 -30.74 -13.32 -0.50
C ALA A 107 -29.42 -12.88 -1.18
N MET A 108 -28.28 -13.45 -0.78
CA MET A 108 -26.98 -13.19 -1.40
C MET A 108 -26.95 -13.67 -2.85
N MET A 109 -27.59 -14.81 -3.16
CA MET A 109 -27.69 -15.35 -4.53
C MET A 109 -28.39 -14.42 -5.54
N LYS A 110 -29.09 -13.38 -5.08
CA LYS A 110 -29.69 -12.35 -5.94
C LYS A 110 -28.71 -11.29 -6.40
N LYS A 111 -27.53 -11.22 -5.77
CA LYS A 111 -26.43 -10.29 -6.06
C LYS A 111 -25.31 -11.00 -6.81
N ARG A 112 -24.33 -10.23 -7.26
CA ARG A 112 -23.03 -10.75 -7.65
C ARG A 112 -22.18 -10.88 -6.39
N ILE A 113 -21.45 -11.97 -6.28
CA ILE A 113 -20.65 -12.31 -5.11
C ILE A 113 -19.19 -12.34 -5.55
N PHE A 114 -18.36 -11.54 -4.88
CA PHE A 114 -16.92 -11.47 -5.17
C PHE A 114 -16.13 -11.82 -3.91
N LEU A 115 -15.05 -12.55 -4.11
CA LEU A 115 -14.07 -12.85 -3.08
C LEU A 115 -12.83 -12.02 -3.37
N ARG A 116 -12.43 -11.18 -2.41
CA ARG A 116 -11.28 -10.28 -2.52
C ARG A 116 -10.28 -10.57 -1.43
N PHE A 117 -9.04 -10.81 -1.83
CA PHE A 117 -7.87 -10.95 -0.99
C PHE A 117 -7.06 -9.65 -1.06
N GLU A 118 -6.64 -9.12 0.09
CA GLU A 118 -5.76 -7.95 0.12
C GLU A 118 -4.30 -8.32 -0.21
N ALA A 119 -3.89 -9.53 0.08
CA ALA A 119 -2.69 -10.22 -0.44
C ALA A 119 -2.62 -11.66 0.06
N ALA A 120 -1.93 -12.51 -0.70
CA ALA A 120 -1.46 -13.84 -0.27
C ALA A 120 -0.10 -14.11 -0.93
N SER A 121 0.85 -14.64 -0.20
CA SER A 121 2.24 -14.69 -0.66
C SER A 121 2.74 -16.09 -0.97
N GLN A 122 3.30 -16.29 -2.16
CA GLN A 122 3.52 -15.42 -3.33
C GLN A 122 2.58 -15.80 -4.48
N LYS A 123 2.01 -17.00 -4.43
CA LYS A 123 1.04 -17.52 -5.38
C LYS A 123 -0.17 -18.03 -4.62
N ALA A 124 -1.36 -17.79 -5.13
CA ALA A 124 -2.61 -18.28 -4.55
C ALA A 124 -3.48 -18.92 -5.62
N GLU A 125 -3.95 -20.14 -5.36
CA GLU A 125 -4.94 -20.84 -6.18
C GLU A 125 -6.23 -21.01 -5.38
N VAL A 126 -7.35 -20.59 -5.94
CA VAL A 126 -8.64 -20.56 -5.27
C VAL A 126 -9.58 -21.57 -5.90
N LYS A 127 -10.16 -22.45 -5.07
CA LYS A 127 -11.20 -23.40 -5.44
C LYS A 127 -12.44 -23.18 -4.60
N LEU A 128 -13.60 -23.41 -5.18
CA LEU A 128 -14.87 -23.36 -4.49
C LEU A 128 -15.74 -24.57 -4.87
N ASN A 129 -16.14 -25.35 -3.86
CA ASN A 129 -16.85 -26.62 -4.05
C ASN A 129 -16.12 -27.57 -5.01
N GLY A 130 -14.78 -27.60 -4.95
CA GLY A 130 -13.91 -28.42 -5.79
C GLY A 130 -13.71 -27.88 -7.23
N GLN A 131 -14.32 -26.75 -7.60
CA GLN A 131 -14.15 -26.11 -8.91
C GLN A 131 -13.07 -25.02 -8.83
N GLU A 132 -12.22 -24.92 -9.83
CA GLU A 132 -11.23 -23.85 -9.94
C GLU A 132 -11.93 -22.52 -10.20
N VAL A 133 -11.63 -21.52 -9.37
CA VAL A 133 -12.11 -20.13 -9.49
C VAL A 133 -11.09 -19.28 -10.22
N GLY A 134 -9.81 -19.42 -9.85
CA GLY A 134 -8.69 -18.70 -10.46
C GLY A 134 -7.42 -18.77 -9.63
N GLU A 135 -6.36 -18.18 -10.16
CA GLU A 135 -5.06 -18.03 -9.50
C GLU A 135 -4.60 -16.58 -9.53
N HIS A 136 -3.71 -16.22 -8.59
CA HIS A 136 -2.98 -14.96 -8.59
C HIS A 136 -1.50 -15.22 -8.36
N VAL A 137 -0.67 -14.54 -9.15
CA VAL A 137 0.79 -14.61 -9.09
C VAL A 137 1.33 -13.24 -8.75
N GLY A 138 2.08 -13.15 -7.66
CA GLY A 138 2.53 -11.91 -7.04
C GLY A 138 2.09 -11.84 -5.58
N GLY A 139 3.03 -11.55 -4.68
CA GLY A 139 2.81 -11.76 -3.25
C GLY A 139 2.19 -10.57 -2.50
N PHE A 140 2.03 -9.39 -3.12
CA PHE A 140 1.90 -8.15 -2.36
C PHE A 140 0.68 -7.30 -2.72
N ASN A 141 0.08 -7.53 -3.87
CA ASN A 141 -1.08 -6.80 -4.35
C ASN A 141 -2.39 -7.55 -4.02
N ALA A 142 -3.49 -6.81 -4.03
CA ALA A 142 -4.81 -7.40 -3.88
C ALA A 142 -5.27 -8.07 -5.17
N PHE A 143 -6.12 -9.09 -5.04
CA PHE A 143 -6.78 -9.75 -6.15
C PHE A 143 -8.24 -10.09 -5.82
N CYS A 144 -9.06 -10.21 -6.86
CA CYS A 144 -10.49 -10.35 -6.70
C CYS A 144 -11.08 -11.28 -7.77
N PHE A 145 -11.90 -12.23 -7.33
CA PHE A 145 -12.62 -13.14 -8.22
C PHE A 145 -14.13 -13.00 -8.05
N GLU A 146 -14.90 -13.06 -9.14
CA GLU A 146 -16.33 -13.25 -9.05
C GLU A 146 -16.64 -14.72 -8.82
N ILE A 147 -17.23 -15.03 -7.67
CA ILE A 147 -17.54 -16.40 -7.27
C ILE A 147 -19.02 -16.76 -7.45
N THR A 148 -19.84 -15.85 -7.98
CA THR A 148 -21.28 -16.07 -8.22
C THR A 148 -21.59 -17.40 -8.95
N PRO A 149 -20.83 -17.81 -9.99
CA PRO A 149 -21.09 -19.06 -10.71
C PRO A 149 -20.76 -20.34 -9.94
N TYR A 150 -19.96 -20.23 -8.88
CA TYR A 150 -19.38 -21.38 -8.16
C TYR A 150 -20.07 -21.67 -6.82
N VAL A 151 -20.97 -20.77 -6.35
CA VAL A 151 -21.67 -20.90 -5.08
C VAL A 151 -23.12 -21.37 -5.25
N HIS A 152 -23.64 -21.98 -4.20
CA HIS A 152 -25.06 -22.27 -4.02
C HIS A 152 -25.57 -21.76 -2.67
N ALA A 153 -26.88 -21.69 -2.49
CA ALA A 153 -27.44 -21.36 -1.18
C ALA A 153 -27.15 -22.47 -0.17
N GLY A 154 -26.69 -22.10 1.01
CA GLY A 154 -26.20 -22.99 2.05
C GLY A 154 -24.70 -22.90 2.26
N GLU A 155 -24.10 -23.98 2.70
CA GLU A 155 -22.66 -24.07 2.96
C GLU A 155 -21.88 -24.39 1.69
N ASN A 156 -20.79 -23.68 1.47
CA ASN A 156 -19.86 -23.85 0.35
C ASN A 156 -18.46 -24.01 0.90
N LEU A 157 -17.70 -24.93 0.37
CA LEU A 157 -16.30 -25.14 0.76
C LEU A 157 -15.37 -24.27 -0.11
N LEU A 158 -14.76 -23.26 0.52
CA LEU A 158 -13.69 -22.48 -0.08
C LEU A 158 -12.35 -23.12 0.29
N GLU A 159 -11.51 -23.40 -0.70
CA GLU A 159 -10.15 -23.86 -0.52
C GLU A 159 -9.18 -22.90 -1.21
N VAL A 160 -8.10 -22.53 -0.52
CA VAL A 160 -7.06 -21.65 -1.02
C VAL A 160 -5.70 -22.28 -0.78
N ALA A 161 -5.06 -22.71 -1.85
CA ALA A 161 -3.67 -23.15 -1.80
C ALA A 161 -2.76 -21.94 -1.98
N VAL A 162 -1.80 -21.78 -1.06
CA VAL A 162 -0.87 -20.65 -1.07
C VAL A 162 0.55 -21.18 -1.05
N SER A 163 1.43 -20.60 -1.88
CA SER A 163 2.84 -20.95 -1.97
C SER A 163 3.73 -19.73 -1.78
N ASN A 164 4.76 -19.86 -0.93
CA ASN A 164 5.89 -18.92 -0.91
C ASN A 164 7.18 -19.55 -1.43
N ARG A 165 7.08 -20.61 -2.22
CA ARG A 165 8.24 -21.22 -2.90
C ARG A 165 8.94 -20.18 -3.76
N LYS A 166 10.26 -20.31 -3.88
CA LYS A 166 11.02 -19.47 -4.80
C LYS A 166 10.79 -19.97 -6.23
N GLU A 167 10.09 -19.18 -7.02
CA GLU A 167 9.87 -19.41 -8.44
C GLU A 167 10.59 -18.35 -9.28
N LEU A 168 11.11 -18.75 -10.44
CA LEU A 168 11.95 -17.88 -11.26
C LEU A 168 11.19 -16.72 -11.92
N ASN A 169 9.88 -16.85 -12.08
CA ASN A 169 9.03 -15.83 -12.66
C ASN A 169 8.33 -14.93 -11.64
N ILE A 170 8.59 -15.10 -10.33
CA ILE A 170 7.94 -14.33 -9.25
C ILE A 170 8.99 -13.58 -8.43
N ALA A 171 8.87 -12.28 -8.38
CA ALA A 171 9.73 -11.45 -7.53
C ALA A 171 9.26 -11.46 -6.05
N PRO A 172 10.17 -11.24 -5.07
CA PRO A 172 11.60 -11.01 -5.23
C PRO A 172 12.37 -12.32 -5.43
N LEU A 173 13.34 -12.32 -6.32
CA LEU A 173 14.25 -13.45 -6.53
C LEU A 173 15.40 -13.46 -5.53
N GLU A 174 15.80 -12.27 -5.07
CA GLU A 174 16.81 -12.03 -4.06
C GLU A 174 16.33 -10.89 -3.13
N GLY A 175 16.89 -10.81 -1.95
CA GLY A 175 16.59 -9.79 -0.94
C GLY A 175 17.08 -10.28 0.41
N ASP A 176 17.36 -9.36 1.32
CA ASP A 176 17.81 -9.64 2.68
C ASP A 176 16.67 -9.63 3.71
N PHE A 177 15.44 -9.79 3.24
CA PHE A 177 14.24 -9.87 4.04
C PHE A 177 13.50 -11.20 3.82
N THR A 178 12.69 -11.58 4.81
CA THR A 178 11.89 -12.80 4.78
C THR A 178 10.70 -12.64 3.85
N VAL A 179 10.50 -13.61 2.96
CA VAL A 179 9.28 -13.74 2.16
C VAL A 179 8.30 -14.64 2.91
N PHE A 180 7.47 -14.02 3.72
CA PHE A 180 6.51 -14.73 4.55
C PHE A 180 5.41 -15.36 3.70
N GLY A 181 5.05 -16.61 4.02
CA GLY A 181 3.98 -17.33 3.33
C GLY A 181 2.65 -17.24 4.08
N GLY A 182 1.55 -17.33 3.33
CA GLY A 182 0.19 -17.38 3.88
C GLY A 182 -0.74 -16.29 3.36
N ILE A 183 -1.98 -16.34 3.84
CA ILE A 183 -2.98 -15.27 3.64
C ILE A 183 -2.74 -14.21 4.72
N TYR A 184 -1.73 -13.37 4.51
CA TYR A 184 -1.22 -12.46 5.53
C TYR A 184 -1.90 -11.08 5.56
N ARG A 185 -2.91 -10.87 4.70
CA ARG A 185 -3.80 -9.70 4.71
C ARG A 185 -5.26 -10.12 4.69
N PRO A 186 -6.21 -9.21 5.01
CA PRO A 186 -7.63 -9.55 5.09
C PRO A 186 -8.20 -10.17 3.82
N VAL A 187 -9.16 -11.07 4.01
CA VAL A 187 -10.03 -11.60 2.97
C VAL A 187 -11.43 -11.05 3.17
N SER A 188 -12.09 -10.62 2.11
CA SER A 188 -13.45 -10.09 2.17
C SER A 188 -14.37 -10.65 1.09
N LEU A 189 -15.63 -10.77 1.46
CA LEU A 189 -16.73 -11.07 0.56
C LEU A 189 -17.43 -9.76 0.20
N LEU A 190 -17.56 -9.48 -1.12
CA LEU A 190 -18.30 -8.33 -1.61
C LEU A 190 -19.60 -8.79 -2.25
N LEU A 191 -20.72 -8.21 -1.82
CA LEU A 191 -22.03 -8.44 -2.42
C LEU A 191 -22.44 -7.21 -3.19
N LEU A 192 -22.47 -7.31 -4.52
CA LEU A 192 -22.72 -6.19 -5.41
C LEU A 192 -23.99 -6.40 -6.24
N PRO A 193 -24.62 -5.31 -6.70
CA PRO A 193 -25.71 -5.39 -7.69
C PRO A 193 -25.24 -6.01 -9.00
N LYS A 194 -26.16 -6.44 -9.83
CA LYS A 194 -25.85 -6.98 -11.18
C LYS A 194 -25.17 -5.96 -12.09
N VAL A 195 -25.46 -4.69 -11.90
CA VAL A 195 -24.75 -3.56 -12.53
C VAL A 195 -24.03 -2.83 -11.41
N CYS A 196 -22.74 -2.79 -11.44
CA CYS A 196 -21.92 -2.26 -10.34
C CYS A 196 -20.65 -1.54 -10.84
N ILE A 197 -20.09 -0.70 -9.99
CA ILE A 197 -18.71 -0.23 -10.14
C ILE A 197 -17.81 -1.44 -9.90
N THR A 198 -17.00 -1.78 -10.90
CA THR A 198 -16.33 -3.08 -10.92
C THR A 198 -15.18 -3.19 -9.90
N PRO A 199 -15.09 -4.31 -9.14
CA PRO A 199 -13.91 -4.64 -8.36
C PRO A 199 -12.90 -5.49 -9.17
N LEU A 200 -13.17 -5.80 -10.45
CA LEU A 200 -12.36 -6.70 -11.27
C LEU A 200 -11.31 -5.97 -12.11
N ASP A 201 -11.18 -4.66 -11.98
CA ASP A 201 -10.12 -3.91 -12.63
C ASP A 201 -8.87 -3.92 -11.74
N TYR A 202 -8.12 -5.02 -11.78
CA TYR A 202 -6.96 -5.28 -10.92
C TYR A 202 -7.25 -5.14 -9.42
N ALA A 203 -8.42 -5.60 -8.98
CA ALA A 203 -8.91 -5.47 -7.60
C ALA A 203 -8.92 -4.03 -7.04
N SER A 204 -8.88 -3.03 -7.90
CA SER A 204 -8.97 -1.61 -7.54
C SER A 204 -10.38 -1.20 -7.13
N SER A 205 -10.55 0.06 -6.76
CA SER A 205 -11.88 0.63 -6.47
C SER A 205 -12.78 0.75 -7.71
N GLY A 206 -12.20 0.70 -8.92
CA GLY A 206 -12.90 0.99 -10.18
C GLY A 206 -13.21 2.48 -10.39
N VAL A 207 -12.70 3.37 -9.52
CA VAL A 207 -12.83 4.82 -9.64
C VAL A 207 -11.45 5.46 -9.57
N TYR A 208 -11.10 6.25 -10.58
CA TYR A 208 -9.80 6.89 -10.73
C TYR A 208 -9.95 8.39 -10.87
N VAL A 209 -9.27 9.15 -10.01
CA VAL A 209 -9.35 10.61 -9.97
C VAL A 209 -8.01 11.22 -10.39
N SER A 210 -7.95 11.70 -11.61
CA SER A 210 -6.83 12.51 -12.10
C SER A 210 -7.09 13.99 -11.85
N GLN A 211 -6.03 14.78 -11.66
CA GLN A 211 -6.15 16.19 -11.28
C GLN A 211 -5.13 17.08 -11.97
N GLN A 212 -5.55 18.31 -12.29
CA GLN A 212 -4.66 19.39 -12.68
C GLN A 212 -4.93 20.58 -11.75
N VAL A 213 -3.97 20.88 -10.88
CA VAL A 213 -4.12 21.87 -9.81
C VAL A 213 -3.38 23.15 -10.19
N GLY A 214 -4.15 24.24 -10.32
CA GLY A 214 -3.66 25.60 -10.48
C GLY A 214 -3.85 26.44 -9.20
N GLU A 215 -3.54 27.74 -9.28
CA GLU A 215 -3.61 28.64 -8.10
C GLU A 215 -5.03 28.80 -7.53
N ARG A 216 -6.04 28.89 -8.40
CA ARG A 216 -7.42 29.20 -8.01
C ARG A 216 -8.43 28.12 -8.38
N ARG A 217 -7.99 27.08 -9.05
CA ARG A 217 -8.88 25.99 -9.48
C ARG A 217 -8.13 24.68 -9.57
N ALA A 218 -8.85 23.61 -9.34
CA ALA A 218 -8.39 22.25 -9.65
C ALA A 218 -9.39 21.59 -10.60
N ASP A 219 -8.91 21.16 -11.75
CA ASP A 219 -9.69 20.40 -12.72
C ASP A 219 -9.50 18.92 -12.47
N LEU A 220 -10.62 18.21 -12.30
CA LEU A 220 -10.65 16.77 -11.99
C LEU A 220 -11.24 16.00 -13.17
N SER A 221 -10.65 14.87 -13.48
CA SER A 221 -11.20 13.86 -14.37
C SER A 221 -11.42 12.58 -13.58
N VAL A 222 -12.68 12.18 -13.40
CA VAL A 222 -13.06 10.99 -12.64
C VAL A 222 -13.51 9.92 -13.61
N VAL A 223 -12.72 8.87 -13.75
CA VAL A 223 -13.06 7.69 -14.54
C VAL A 223 -13.68 6.65 -13.62
N THR A 224 -14.89 6.18 -13.98
CA THR A 224 -15.60 5.13 -13.24
C THR A 224 -15.79 3.93 -14.17
N LYS A 225 -15.26 2.79 -13.79
CA LYS A 225 -15.40 1.53 -14.52
C LYS A 225 -16.60 0.75 -14.01
N VAL A 226 -17.49 0.37 -14.92
CA VAL A 226 -18.77 -0.25 -14.62
C VAL A 226 -18.88 -1.61 -15.31
N ASP A 227 -19.23 -2.63 -14.56
CA ASP A 227 -19.68 -3.92 -15.09
C ASP A 227 -21.20 -3.96 -15.18
N ASN A 228 -21.70 -4.15 -16.39
CA ASN A 228 -23.11 -4.37 -16.65
C ASN A 228 -23.40 -5.87 -16.82
N GLY A 229 -23.79 -6.55 -15.73
CA GLY A 229 -24.17 -7.98 -15.76
C GLY A 229 -25.57 -8.28 -16.27
N LEU A 230 -26.36 -7.27 -16.68
CA LEU A 230 -27.70 -7.47 -17.22
C LEU A 230 -27.66 -7.70 -18.73
N LYS A 231 -28.58 -8.54 -19.24
CA LYS A 231 -28.70 -8.83 -20.69
C LYS A 231 -29.22 -7.64 -21.51
N ARG A 232 -29.98 -6.72 -20.89
CA ARG A 232 -30.57 -5.54 -21.55
C ARG A 232 -30.59 -4.36 -20.60
N VAL A 233 -29.84 -3.32 -20.93
CA VAL A 233 -29.92 -2.00 -20.32
C VAL A 233 -29.87 -0.98 -21.46
N LYS A 234 -30.77 0.02 -21.43
CA LYS A 234 -30.79 1.03 -22.50
C LYS A 234 -29.78 2.15 -22.25
N GLU A 235 -29.68 2.59 -21.01
CA GLU A 235 -28.84 3.71 -20.61
C GLU A 235 -28.44 3.58 -19.15
N LEU A 236 -27.19 3.91 -18.85
CA LEU A 236 -26.65 4.08 -17.51
C LEU A 236 -26.10 5.50 -17.38
N SER A 237 -26.12 6.03 -16.17
CA SER A 237 -25.48 7.29 -15.84
C SER A 237 -24.64 7.15 -14.59
N VAL A 238 -23.54 7.91 -14.56
CA VAL A 238 -22.66 8.05 -13.40
C VAL A 238 -22.67 9.51 -12.97
N LYS A 239 -23.13 9.74 -11.75
CA LYS A 239 -23.04 11.04 -11.10
C LYS A 239 -21.86 11.03 -10.14
N THR A 240 -21.04 12.07 -10.22
CA THR A 240 -19.91 12.28 -9.32
C THR A 240 -20.12 13.60 -8.57
N ASP A 241 -20.11 13.51 -7.24
CA ASP A 241 -20.16 14.65 -6.33
C ASP A 241 -18.84 14.75 -5.55
N VAL A 242 -18.29 15.96 -5.45
CA VAL A 242 -17.09 16.24 -4.64
C VAL A 242 -17.52 17.06 -3.44
N PHE A 243 -17.19 16.56 -2.25
CA PHE A 243 -17.47 17.22 -0.98
C PHE A 243 -16.16 17.64 -0.31
N ASP A 244 -16.17 18.82 0.30
CA ASP A 244 -15.09 19.27 1.17
C ASP A 244 -15.09 18.50 2.52
N ALA A 245 -14.10 18.76 3.37
CA ALA A 245 -13.99 18.12 4.68
C ALA A 245 -15.15 18.47 5.63
N ALA A 246 -15.86 19.58 5.40
CA ALA A 246 -17.06 19.96 6.15
C ALA A 246 -18.34 19.31 5.61
N GLY A 247 -18.24 18.50 4.54
CA GLY A 247 -19.38 17.84 3.89
C GLY A 247 -20.18 18.76 2.95
N LYS A 248 -19.64 19.93 2.58
CA LYS A 248 -20.26 20.82 1.60
C LYS A 248 -19.96 20.31 0.18
N LEU A 249 -20.99 20.23 -0.67
CA LEU A 249 -20.83 19.95 -2.09
C LEU A 249 -20.09 21.12 -2.77
N VAL A 250 -18.94 20.83 -3.40
CA VAL A 250 -18.09 21.82 -4.07
C VAL A 250 -18.03 21.63 -5.58
N ALA A 251 -18.30 20.44 -6.09
CA ALA A 251 -18.41 20.18 -7.53
C ALA A 251 -19.33 18.98 -7.78
N THR A 252 -20.01 18.96 -8.93
CA THR A 252 -20.86 17.85 -9.37
C THR A 252 -20.85 17.72 -10.89
N ALA A 253 -20.89 16.49 -11.39
CA ALA A 253 -21.06 16.20 -12.82
C ALA A 253 -21.83 14.90 -13.01
N THR A 254 -22.48 14.76 -14.16
CA THR A 254 -23.16 13.52 -14.54
C THR A 254 -22.87 13.22 -16.00
N THR A 255 -22.48 11.99 -16.28
CA THR A 255 -22.31 11.46 -17.63
C THR A 255 -23.25 10.29 -17.85
N SER A 256 -23.95 10.28 -18.99
CA SER A 256 -24.82 9.19 -19.41
C SER A 256 -24.33 8.61 -20.71
N GLN A 257 -24.50 7.30 -20.89
CA GLN A 257 -24.25 6.63 -22.16
C GLN A 257 -25.12 5.42 -22.34
N ALA A 258 -25.35 5.02 -23.61
CA ALA A 258 -26.00 3.77 -23.93
C ALA A 258 -25.17 2.61 -23.35
N ALA A 259 -25.86 1.62 -22.80
CA ALA A 259 -25.22 0.46 -22.22
C ALA A 259 -25.67 -0.82 -22.96
N GLU A 260 -24.71 -1.52 -23.53
CA GLU A 260 -24.95 -2.87 -24.02
C GLU A 260 -25.02 -3.85 -22.86
N GLY A 261 -25.75 -4.94 -23.05
CA GLY A 261 -25.82 -6.01 -22.05
C GLY A 261 -24.49 -6.74 -21.91
N GLN A 262 -24.13 -7.12 -20.71
CA GLN A 262 -22.92 -7.88 -20.39
C GLN A 262 -21.61 -7.19 -20.85
N ALA A 263 -21.56 -5.84 -20.77
CA ALA A 263 -20.44 -5.03 -21.19
C ALA A 263 -19.72 -4.38 -20.00
N ARG A 264 -18.43 -4.12 -20.19
CA ARG A 264 -17.67 -3.19 -19.35
C ARG A 264 -17.70 -1.80 -19.98
N LEU A 265 -17.93 -0.79 -19.17
CA LEU A 265 -18.16 0.59 -19.61
C LEU A 265 -17.29 1.53 -18.75
N ASP A 266 -16.69 2.50 -19.39
CA ASP A 266 -15.96 3.59 -18.72
C ASP A 266 -16.77 4.88 -18.82
N PHE A 267 -17.02 5.52 -17.65
CA PHE A 267 -17.66 6.82 -17.56
C PHE A 267 -16.63 7.83 -17.11
N THR A 268 -16.53 8.94 -17.81
CA THR A 268 -15.62 10.03 -17.45
C THR A 268 -16.43 11.28 -17.07
N ASN A 269 -16.32 11.68 -15.80
CA ASN A 269 -16.87 12.94 -15.32
C ASN A 269 -15.76 13.97 -15.16
N ARG A 270 -15.96 15.17 -15.74
CA ARG A 270 -15.04 16.30 -15.58
C ARG A 270 -15.66 17.33 -14.66
N LEU A 271 -14.89 17.75 -13.65
CA LEU A 271 -15.34 18.65 -12.59
C LEU A 271 -14.26 19.70 -12.34
N THR A 272 -14.68 20.85 -11.82
CA THR A 272 -13.76 21.90 -11.36
C THR A 272 -14.08 22.22 -9.91
N VAL A 273 -13.05 22.31 -9.07
CA VAL A 273 -13.13 22.81 -7.70
C VAL A 273 -12.48 24.19 -7.68
N ASP A 274 -13.26 25.22 -7.40
CA ASP A 274 -12.77 26.60 -7.29
C ASP A 274 -12.15 26.85 -5.92
N ASN A 275 -11.01 27.58 -5.91
CA ASN A 275 -10.23 27.92 -4.72
C ASN A 275 -10.01 26.72 -3.79
N PRO A 276 -9.39 25.63 -4.28
CA PRO A 276 -9.28 24.40 -3.54
C PRO A 276 -8.38 24.55 -2.31
N MET A 277 -8.77 23.89 -1.22
CA MET A 277 -7.85 23.60 -0.12
C MET A 277 -6.91 22.49 -0.56
N LEU A 278 -5.61 22.74 -0.50
CA LEU A 278 -4.62 21.79 -1.01
C LEU A 278 -4.16 20.83 0.07
N TRP A 279 -3.86 19.58 -0.35
CA TRP A 279 -3.10 18.66 0.45
C TRP A 279 -1.63 19.13 0.48
N ASP A 280 -1.15 19.58 1.65
CA ASP A 280 0.15 20.25 1.84
C ASP A 280 1.05 19.44 2.79
N GLY A 281 1.08 18.11 2.59
CA GLY A 281 1.83 17.21 3.44
C GLY A 281 1.42 17.31 4.91
N ARG A 282 2.35 17.11 5.84
CA ARG A 282 2.09 17.17 7.30
C ARG A 282 1.51 18.50 7.79
N LYS A 283 1.67 19.57 7.04
CA LYS A 283 1.15 20.88 7.42
C LYS A 283 -0.37 20.96 7.30
N SER A 284 -0.94 20.37 6.26
CA SER A 284 -2.38 20.37 5.99
C SER A 284 -2.73 19.19 5.07
N PRO A 285 -2.98 17.99 5.62
CA PRO A 285 -3.34 16.81 4.84
C PRO A 285 -4.84 16.84 4.46
N TYR A 286 -5.26 17.88 3.75
CA TYR A 286 -6.66 18.13 3.44
C TYR A 286 -7.18 17.17 2.38
N LEU A 287 -8.28 16.47 2.70
CA LEU A 287 -8.90 15.48 1.82
C LEU A 287 -10.32 15.89 1.45
N TYR A 288 -10.63 15.72 0.15
CA TYR A 288 -11.99 15.79 -0.38
C TYR A 288 -12.57 14.37 -0.45
N ARG A 289 -13.89 14.28 -0.30
CA ARG A 289 -14.61 13.03 -0.55
C ARG A 289 -15.25 13.11 -1.94
N VAL A 290 -14.82 12.24 -2.84
CA VAL A 290 -15.43 12.00 -4.14
C VAL A 290 -16.46 10.88 -3.98
N PHE A 291 -17.71 11.17 -4.20
CA PHE A 291 -18.83 10.24 -4.10
C PHE A 291 -19.40 9.96 -5.48
N VAL A 292 -19.45 8.70 -5.85
CA VAL A 292 -19.91 8.25 -7.16
C VAL A 292 -21.22 7.46 -6.99
N GLU A 293 -22.22 7.82 -7.77
CA GLU A 293 -23.50 7.10 -7.88
C GLU A 293 -23.66 6.56 -9.32
N LEU A 294 -23.77 5.25 -9.43
CA LEU A 294 -24.17 4.58 -10.67
C LEU A 294 -25.69 4.44 -10.71
N LYS A 295 -26.33 4.90 -11.79
CA LYS A 295 -27.79 5.01 -11.90
C LYS A 295 -28.35 4.40 -13.18
N ARG A 296 -29.63 4.00 -13.09
CA ARG A 296 -30.50 3.69 -14.21
C ARG A 296 -31.76 4.55 -14.09
N GLY A 297 -31.80 5.62 -14.87
CA GLY A 297 -32.83 6.66 -14.68
C GLY A 297 -32.74 7.27 -13.28
N LYS A 298 -33.82 7.12 -12.47
CA LYS A 298 -33.84 7.63 -11.07
C LYS A 298 -33.33 6.62 -10.04
N GLU A 299 -33.20 5.35 -10.43
CA GLU A 299 -32.76 4.28 -9.55
C GLU A 299 -31.24 4.32 -9.36
N VAL A 300 -30.79 4.36 -8.12
CA VAL A 300 -29.37 4.19 -7.77
C VAL A 300 -29.06 2.70 -7.70
N LEU A 301 -28.12 2.25 -8.51
CA LEU A 301 -27.72 0.85 -8.60
C LEU A 301 -26.52 0.53 -7.69
N ASP A 302 -25.53 1.42 -7.65
CA ASP A 302 -24.32 1.23 -6.83
C ASP A 302 -23.77 2.59 -6.41
N THR A 303 -23.00 2.62 -5.32
CA THR A 303 -22.34 3.83 -4.84
C THR A 303 -20.95 3.51 -4.31
N LEU A 304 -20.02 4.47 -4.47
CA LEU A 304 -18.66 4.35 -3.95
C LEU A 304 -18.13 5.72 -3.51
N SER A 305 -17.36 5.73 -2.42
CA SER A 305 -16.65 6.93 -1.95
C SER A 305 -15.15 6.72 -2.04
N GLN A 306 -14.43 7.77 -2.51
CA GLN A 306 -12.97 7.85 -2.48
C GLN A 306 -12.56 9.15 -1.77
N TYR A 307 -11.46 9.10 -1.04
CA TYR A 307 -10.84 10.31 -0.50
C TYR A 307 -9.64 10.70 -1.36
N VAL A 308 -9.56 11.97 -1.72
CA VAL A 308 -8.49 12.50 -2.57
C VAL A 308 -7.95 13.80 -2.01
N GLY A 309 -6.65 14.00 -2.11
CA GLY A 309 -6.00 15.27 -1.79
C GLY A 309 -5.62 16.01 -3.07
N LEU A 310 -6.02 17.27 -3.18
CA LEU A 310 -5.69 18.10 -4.34
C LEU A 310 -4.31 18.72 -4.14
N ARG A 311 -3.38 18.45 -5.03
CA ARG A 311 -1.99 18.89 -4.94
C ARG A 311 -1.32 18.98 -6.30
N SER A 312 -0.30 19.80 -6.37
CA SER A 312 0.69 19.78 -7.43
C SER A 312 2.09 19.55 -6.85
N PHE A 313 2.89 18.75 -7.52
CA PHE A 313 4.29 18.55 -7.14
C PHE A 313 5.16 18.38 -8.39
N ARG A 314 6.44 18.67 -8.22
CA ARG A 314 7.49 18.37 -9.20
C ARG A 314 8.83 18.25 -8.49
N VAL A 315 9.78 17.65 -9.15
CA VAL A 315 11.17 17.65 -8.72
C VAL A 315 11.97 18.53 -9.66
N ASP A 316 12.78 19.39 -9.07
CA ASP A 316 13.66 20.33 -9.76
C ASP A 316 15.11 19.92 -9.45
N ALA A 317 15.93 19.79 -10.49
CA ALA A 317 17.31 19.29 -10.34
C ALA A 317 18.22 20.22 -9.51
N GLU A 318 17.85 21.48 -9.32
CA GLU A 318 18.61 22.45 -8.53
C GLU A 318 17.95 22.75 -7.17
N LYS A 319 16.62 22.70 -7.11
CA LYS A 319 15.83 23.13 -5.95
C LYS A 319 15.19 21.97 -5.17
N GLY A 320 15.36 20.73 -5.65
CA GLY A 320 14.78 19.54 -5.05
C GLY A 320 13.27 19.44 -5.23
N PHE A 321 12.56 18.93 -4.24
CA PHE A 321 11.12 18.70 -4.29
C PHE A 321 10.34 20.00 -4.10
N ILE A 322 9.35 20.22 -4.95
CA ILE A 322 8.45 21.40 -4.93
C ILE A 322 7.02 20.90 -4.73
N LEU A 323 6.37 21.31 -3.66
CA LEU A 323 4.97 21.03 -3.36
C LEU A 323 4.14 22.30 -3.45
N ASN A 324 3.06 22.28 -4.22
CA ASN A 324 2.14 23.41 -4.37
C ASN A 324 2.86 24.74 -4.67
N GLY A 325 3.89 24.67 -5.54
CA GLY A 325 4.72 25.79 -5.94
C GLY A 325 5.79 26.21 -4.94
N LYS A 326 5.94 25.53 -3.79
CA LYS A 326 6.91 25.88 -2.73
C LYS A 326 7.93 24.77 -2.52
N PRO A 327 9.21 25.13 -2.23
CA PRO A 327 10.20 24.13 -1.83
C PRO A 327 9.75 23.32 -0.61
N TYR A 328 9.88 22.01 -0.71
CA TYR A 328 9.52 21.07 0.35
C TYR A 328 10.58 19.99 0.43
N LYS A 329 11.24 19.83 1.55
CA LYS A 329 12.29 18.81 1.69
C LYS A 329 11.71 17.54 2.30
N ILE A 330 11.80 16.43 1.59
CA ILE A 330 11.38 15.12 2.09
C ILE A 330 12.46 14.60 3.04
N LYS A 331 12.06 14.38 4.29
CA LYS A 331 12.84 13.73 5.36
C LYS A 331 12.15 12.43 5.67
N GLY A 332 12.67 11.38 5.10
CA GLY A 332 11.98 10.09 5.09
C GLY A 332 12.68 9.03 5.92
N VAL A 333 11.96 7.95 6.08
CA VAL A 333 12.44 6.67 6.60
C VAL A 333 12.04 5.56 5.65
N ASN A 334 12.78 4.46 5.66
CA ASN A 334 12.37 3.22 5.05
C ASN A 334 11.50 2.42 6.02
N ARG A 335 10.53 1.66 5.53
CA ARG A 335 9.69 0.80 6.34
C ARG A 335 9.46 -0.55 5.67
N HIS A 336 9.81 -1.62 6.39
CA HIS A 336 9.26 -2.95 6.17
C HIS A 336 7.97 -3.14 6.98
N GLN A 337 7.09 -4.07 6.57
CA GLN A 337 5.80 -4.28 7.24
C GLN A 337 5.80 -5.46 8.23
N ASP A 338 6.95 -6.07 8.49
CA ASP A 338 7.05 -7.22 9.38
C ASP A 338 7.13 -6.82 10.86
N ARG A 339 6.64 -7.73 11.71
CA ARG A 339 6.72 -7.61 13.16
C ARG A 339 7.13 -8.94 13.81
N PRO A 340 7.81 -8.88 14.97
CA PRO A 340 8.12 -10.09 15.75
C PRO A 340 6.86 -10.90 16.03
N ASP A 341 6.97 -12.23 15.90
CA ASP A 341 5.91 -13.20 16.15
C ASP A 341 4.63 -13.04 15.30
N LYS A 342 4.64 -12.14 14.32
CA LYS A 342 3.52 -11.87 13.39
C LYS A 342 3.95 -11.93 11.92
N GLY A 343 5.24 -11.73 11.61
CA GLY A 343 5.69 -11.54 10.24
C GLY A 343 4.90 -10.43 9.55
N TRP A 344 4.36 -10.68 8.36
CA TRP A 344 3.52 -9.74 7.61
C TRP A 344 2.04 -9.74 8.03
N ALA A 345 1.60 -10.70 8.86
CA ALA A 345 0.22 -10.77 9.36
C ALA A 345 -0.03 -9.75 10.48
N ILE A 346 0.19 -8.48 10.18
CA ILE A 346 0.09 -7.36 11.11
C ILE A 346 -1.31 -6.75 11.12
N SER A 347 -1.66 -6.10 12.23
CA SER A 347 -2.97 -5.52 12.47
C SER A 347 -3.01 -4.01 12.21
N SER A 348 -4.23 -3.44 12.16
CA SER A 348 -4.45 -1.99 12.14
C SER A 348 -3.78 -1.27 13.33
N ALA A 349 -3.66 -1.93 14.49
CA ALA A 349 -2.97 -1.36 15.64
C ALA A 349 -1.46 -1.24 15.38
N ASP A 350 -0.87 -2.26 14.74
CA ASP A 350 0.55 -2.26 14.37
C ASP A 350 0.85 -1.15 13.35
N HIS A 351 -0.01 -0.95 12.35
CA HIS A 351 0.12 0.15 11.40
C HIS A 351 0.08 1.53 12.05
N ARG A 352 -0.84 1.74 13.01
CA ARG A 352 -0.94 3.01 13.75
C ARG A 352 0.25 3.26 14.66
N GLU A 353 0.78 2.22 15.29
CA GLU A 353 1.99 2.31 16.10
C GLU A 353 3.20 2.71 15.26
N ASP A 354 3.43 2.06 14.11
CA ASP A 354 4.50 2.43 13.18
C ASP A 354 4.38 3.90 12.77
N MET A 355 3.17 4.32 12.36
CA MET A 355 2.93 5.70 11.98
C MET A 355 3.23 6.67 13.13
N SER A 356 2.89 6.31 14.37
CA SER A 356 3.19 7.14 15.55
C SER A 356 4.68 7.32 15.75
N LEU A 357 5.46 6.22 15.69
CA LEU A 357 6.91 6.23 15.83
C LEU A 357 7.59 7.03 14.70
N ILE A 358 7.14 6.83 13.45
CA ILE A 358 7.64 7.58 12.29
C ILE A 358 7.38 9.09 12.45
N LYS A 359 6.23 9.47 13.00
CA LYS A 359 5.92 10.88 13.29
C LYS A 359 6.77 11.46 14.41
N GLU A 360 7.06 10.67 15.44
CA GLU A 360 7.84 11.09 16.62
C GLU A 360 9.24 11.54 16.23
N ILE A 361 9.92 10.83 15.33
CA ILE A 361 11.23 11.22 14.83
C ILE A 361 11.22 12.41 13.86
N GLY A 362 10.03 12.96 13.56
CA GLY A 362 9.88 14.12 12.70
C GLY A 362 9.95 13.84 11.20
N ALA A 363 9.81 12.60 10.76
CA ALA A 363 9.72 12.25 9.35
C ALA A 363 8.46 12.84 8.70
N ASN A 364 8.56 13.14 7.41
CA ASN A 364 7.46 13.62 6.58
C ASN A 364 7.32 12.82 5.26
N GLY A 365 8.11 11.76 5.12
CA GLY A 365 8.08 10.82 4.01
C GLY A 365 8.42 9.41 4.44
N ILE A 366 7.95 8.43 3.69
CA ILE A 366 8.18 7.01 3.94
C ILE A 366 8.44 6.33 2.60
N ARG A 367 9.55 5.61 2.50
CA ARG A 367 9.74 4.64 1.43
C ARG A 367 9.23 3.30 1.93
N LEU A 368 8.21 2.78 1.26
CA LEU A 368 7.61 1.50 1.59
C LEU A 368 8.42 0.39 0.91
N ALA A 369 9.52 0.03 1.57
CA ALA A 369 10.49 -0.91 1.06
C ALA A 369 10.04 -2.36 1.35
N HIS A 370 10.28 -3.30 0.47
CA HIS A 370 10.68 -3.21 -0.94
C HIS A 370 9.56 -3.78 -1.80
N TYR A 371 8.30 -3.54 -1.45
CA TYR A 371 7.11 -4.17 -2.02
C TYR A 371 5.86 -3.36 -1.69
N PRO A 372 4.72 -3.59 -2.39
CA PRO A 372 3.44 -2.95 -2.06
C PRO A 372 2.98 -3.24 -0.63
N HIS A 373 2.64 -2.18 0.12
CA HIS A 373 2.11 -2.29 1.47
C HIS A 373 0.58 -2.34 1.48
N SER A 374 -0.02 -2.47 2.67
CA SER A 374 -1.47 -2.51 2.87
C SER A 374 -2.12 -1.17 2.52
N ASP A 375 -3.29 -1.18 1.87
CA ASP A 375 -4.14 0.00 1.59
C ASP A 375 -4.41 0.83 2.85
N GLU A 376 -4.57 0.19 4.00
CA GLU A 376 -4.74 0.88 5.29
C GLU A 376 -3.54 1.79 5.59
N PHE A 377 -2.31 1.35 5.30
CA PHE A 377 -1.13 2.16 5.58
C PHE A 377 -0.99 3.34 4.62
N TYR A 378 -1.33 3.18 3.34
CA TYR A 378 -1.43 4.30 2.40
C TYR A 378 -2.50 5.32 2.86
N THR A 379 -3.66 4.83 3.31
CA THR A 379 -4.72 5.68 3.87
C THR A 379 -4.25 6.45 5.12
N LEU A 380 -3.45 5.84 5.99
CA LEU A 380 -2.82 6.54 7.12
C LEU A 380 -1.85 7.62 6.62
N CYS A 381 -1.03 7.33 5.62
CA CYS A 381 -0.12 8.31 5.02
C CYS A 381 -0.87 9.52 4.45
N ASP A 382 -2.00 9.31 3.79
CA ASP A 382 -2.84 10.38 3.27
C ASP A 382 -3.33 11.32 4.36
N ARG A 383 -3.86 10.75 5.46
CA ARG A 383 -4.44 11.47 6.60
C ARG A 383 -3.39 12.18 7.44
N GLU A 384 -2.21 11.59 7.56
CA GLU A 384 -1.10 12.12 8.35
C GLU A 384 -0.18 13.05 7.54
N GLY A 385 -0.43 13.18 6.22
CA GLY A 385 0.33 14.03 5.33
C GLY A 385 1.76 13.56 5.05
N MET A 386 1.97 12.23 5.08
CA MET A 386 3.26 11.61 4.77
C MET A 386 3.42 11.44 3.26
N TRP A 387 4.57 11.81 2.72
CA TRP A 387 4.92 11.47 1.34
C TRP A 387 5.31 10.01 1.23
N VAL A 388 4.86 9.34 0.19
CA VAL A 388 5.10 7.92 -0.02
C VAL A 388 5.84 7.69 -1.33
N TRP A 389 6.91 6.92 -1.21
CA TRP A 389 7.57 6.21 -2.29
C TRP A 389 7.08 4.76 -2.27
N ALA A 390 6.35 4.34 -3.29
CA ALA A 390 5.79 2.99 -3.40
C ALA A 390 6.57 2.16 -4.43
N GLU A 391 6.92 0.91 -4.09
CA GLU A 391 7.76 0.04 -4.95
C GLU A 391 7.10 -1.31 -5.26
N ILE A 392 7.46 -1.86 -6.44
CA ILE A 392 7.26 -3.27 -6.76
C ILE A 392 8.40 -4.12 -6.18
N PRO A 393 8.21 -5.44 -5.98
CA PRO A 393 9.18 -6.29 -5.30
C PRO A 393 10.40 -6.68 -6.16
N LEU A 394 10.80 -5.85 -7.10
CA LEU A 394 11.93 -6.08 -7.98
C LEU A 394 13.26 -5.68 -7.30
N VAL A 395 13.82 -6.61 -6.53
CA VAL A 395 14.99 -6.39 -5.67
C VAL A 395 16.12 -7.33 -6.03
N GLY A 396 17.34 -6.81 -6.09
CA GLY A 396 18.60 -7.54 -6.23
C GLY A 396 18.78 -8.23 -7.57
N LYS A 397 17.82 -9.03 -8.03
CA LYS A 397 17.93 -9.84 -9.25
C LYS A 397 16.68 -9.73 -10.11
N ALA A 398 16.90 -9.58 -11.39
CA ALA A 398 15.90 -9.74 -12.45
C ALA A 398 16.28 -10.88 -13.40
N LEU A 399 15.29 -11.41 -14.11
CA LEU A 399 15.52 -12.35 -15.22
C LEU A 399 15.03 -11.72 -16.52
N ASP A 400 15.78 -11.98 -17.57
CA ASP A 400 15.42 -11.60 -18.94
C ASP A 400 14.60 -12.75 -19.57
N THR A 401 13.37 -12.92 -19.07
CA THR A 401 12.39 -13.86 -19.63
C THR A 401 11.04 -13.19 -19.80
N PRO A 402 10.29 -13.52 -20.85
CA PRO A 402 8.96 -12.94 -21.09
C PRO A 402 8.02 -13.11 -19.89
N GLU A 403 8.03 -14.27 -19.25
CA GLU A 403 7.15 -14.61 -18.13
C GLU A 403 7.45 -13.72 -16.91
N PHE A 404 8.73 -13.49 -16.60
CA PHE A 404 9.14 -12.60 -15.51
C PHE A 404 8.75 -11.15 -15.83
N THR A 405 9.02 -10.69 -17.05
CA THR A 405 8.68 -9.33 -17.49
C THR A 405 7.18 -9.07 -17.42
N GLU A 406 6.34 -9.99 -17.92
CA GLU A 406 4.89 -9.84 -17.88
C GLU A 406 4.35 -9.87 -16.44
N ASN A 407 4.93 -10.69 -15.54
CA ASN A 407 4.55 -10.67 -14.13
C ASN A 407 4.90 -9.32 -13.48
N MET A 408 6.09 -8.78 -13.72
CA MET A 408 6.48 -7.48 -13.18
C MET A 408 5.59 -6.34 -13.69
N LYS A 409 5.21 -6.35 -14.97
CA LYS A 409 4.24 -5.39 -15.53
C LYS A 409 2.87 -5.52 -14.88
N THR A 410 2.43 -6.74 -14.60
CA THR A 410 1.16 -7.01 -13.93
C THR A 410 1.19 -6.47 -12.49
N GLU A 411 2.23 -6.81 -11.72
CA GLU A 411 2.38 -6.33 -10.34
C GLU A 411 2.47 -4.79 -10.27
N LEU A 412 3.15 -4.15 -11.22
CA LEU A 412 3.21 -2.68 -11.31
C LEU A 412 1.84 -2.07 -11.65
N THR A 413 1.11 -2.67 -12.58
CA THR A 413 -0.25 -2.22 -12.95
C THR A 413 -1.20 -2.34 -11.76
N GLU A 414 -1.14 -3.45 -11.02
CA GLU A 414 -1.91 -3.67 -9.80
C GLU A 414 -1.58 -2.63 -8.74
N LEU A 415 -0.29 -2.42 -8.44
CA LEU A 415 0.16 -1.41 -7.49
C LEU A 415 -0.39 -0.03 -7.84
N ILE A 416 -0.27 0.39 -9.10
CA ILE A 416 -0.72 1.70 -9.56
C ILE A 416 -2.24 1.82 -9.47
N ARG A 417 -3.00 0.88 -10.02
CA ARG A 417 -4.46 0.97 -10.09
C ARG A 417 -5.12 0.88 -8.72
N GLN A 418 -4.62 0.03 -7.84
CA GLN A 418 -5.13 -0.11 -6.48
C GLN A 418 -4.90 1.15 -5.66
N ASN A 419 -3.77 1.82 -5.86
CA ASN A 419 -3.33 2.96 -5.06
C ASN A 419 -3.43 4.31 -5.79
N PHE A 420 -4.13 4.38 -6.93
CA PHE A 420 -4.19 5.55 -7.80
C PHE A 420 -4.65 6.83 -7.09
N ASN A 421 -5.62 6.70 -6.18
CA ASN A 421 -6.26 7.86 -5.55
C ASN A 421 -5.53 8.40 -4.31
N HIS A 422 -4.46 7.73 -3.82
CA HIS A 422 -3.71 8.17 -2.64
C HIS A 422 -2.89 9.43 -2.92
N PRO A 423 -3.20 10.59 -2.31
CA PRO A 423 -2.43 11.82 -2.51
C PRO A 423 -1.02 11.75 -1.93
N SER A 424 -0.77 10.88 -0.97
CA SER A 424 0.55 10.69 -0.37
C SER A 424 1.59 10.16 -1.36
N ILE A 425 1.19 9.32 -2.32
CA ILE A 425 2.13 8.73 -3.29
C ILE A 425 2.57 9.78 -4.30
N PHE A 426 3.88 9.97 -4.46
CA PHE A 426 4.47 10.88 -5.45
C PHE A 426 5.25 10.17 -6.54
N CYS A 427 5.72 8.95 -6.30
CA CYS A 427 6.47 8.18 -7.28
C CYS A 427 6.20 6.67 -7.18
N TRP A 428 6.36 6.03 -8.31
CA TRP A 428 6.34 4.58 -8.49
C TRP A 428 7.77 4.09 -8.69
N SER A 429 8.23 3.22 -7.83
CA SER A 429 9.59 2.69 -7.91
C SER A 429 9.63 1.40 -8.70
N LEU A 430 10.54 1.38 -9.67
CA LEU A 430 10.64 0.30 -10.65
C LEU A 430 11.57 -0.83 -10.18
N SER A 431 12.54 -0.52 -9.30
CA SER A 431 13.46 -1.53 -8.76
C SER A 431 14.31 -1.02 -7.61
N ASN A 432 14.92 -1.97 -6.89
CA ASN A 432 15.96 -1.73 -5.88
C ASN A 432 17.19 -2.59 -6.14
N GLU A 433 18.37 -1.95 -6.24
CA GLU A 433 19.71 -2.58 -6.23
C GLU A 433 19.86 -3.79 -7.17
N LEU A 434 19.40 -3.71 -8.39
CA LEU A 434 19.52 -4.82 -9.32
C LEU A 434 20.99 -5.21 -9.50
N SER A 435 21.26 -6.51 -9.45
CA SER A 435 22.57 -7.07 -9.70
C SER A 435 22.98 -6.87 -11.16
N LYS A 436 24.26 -7.03 -11.46
CA LYS A 436 24.80 -6.87 -12.81
C LYS A 436 24.04 -7.72 -13.83
N GLY A 437 23.65 -7.12 -14.94
CA GLY A 437 22.92 -7.75 -16.05
C GLY A 437 22.35 -6.70 -16.97
N GLU A 438 21.85 -7.11 -18.11
CA GLU A 438 21.13 -6.25 -19.07
C GLU A 438 19.67 -6.14 -18.60
N VAL A 439 19.40 -5.21 -17.71
CA VAL A 439 18.05 -4.96 -17.15
C VAL A 439 17.41 -3.66 -17.66
N GLU A 440 18.14 -2.88 -18.45
CA GLU A 440 17.66 -1.61 -19.01
C GLU A 440 16.36 -1.78 -19.78
N GLY A 441 16.25 -2.84 -20.60
CA GLY A 441 15.03 -3.17 -21.34
C GLY A 441 13.83 -3.37 -20.44
N LEU A 442 13.97 -4.19 -19.40
CA LEU A 442 12.91 -4.41 -18.41
C LEU A 442 12.50 -3.10 -17.72
N ILE A 443 13.48 -2.32 -17.26
CA ILE A 443 13.20 -1.03 -16.58
C ILE A 443 12.52 -0.05 -17.53
N SER A 444 12.88 -0.04 -18.82
CA SER A 444 12.22 0.78 -19.84
C SER A 444 10.76 0.37 -20.04
N GLU A 445 10.47 -0.92 -20.15
CA GLU A 445 9.10 -1.41 -20.28
C GLU A 445 8.25 -1.09 -19.03
N LEU A 446 8.80 -1.25 -17.83
CA LEU A 446 8.13 -0.89 -16.59
C LEU A 446 7.88 0.62 -16.48
N ASN A 447 8.83 1.44 -16.93
CA ASN A 447 8.67 2.89 -17.00
C ASN A 447 7.51 3.30 -17.92
N ASP A 448 7.43 2.68 -19.09
CA ASP A 448 6.33 2.89 -20.04
C ASP A 448 4.98 2.46 -19.47
N VAL A 449 4.94 1.34 -18.74
CA VAL A 449 3.74 0.91 -18.01
C VAL A 449 3.33 1.96 -16.99
N ALA A 450 4.25 2.42 -16.15
CA ALA A 450 3.93 3.39 -15.10
C ALA A 450 3.36 4.69 -15.67
N HIS A 451 3.98 5.25 -16.72
CA HIS A 451 3.50 6.49 -17.36
C HIS A 451 2.18 6.31 -18.12
N ARG A 452 1.92 5.13 -18.68
CA ARG A 452 0.64 4.81 -19.30
C ARG A 452 -0.49 4.69 -18.29
N GLU A 453 -0.23 4.03 -17.15
CA GLU A 453 -1.24 3.83 -16.09
C GLU A 453 -1.46 5.09 -15.26
N ASP A 454 -0.42 5.85 -14.98
CA ASP A 454 -0.47 7.08 -14.20
C ASP A 454 0.51 8.16 -14.70
N PRO A 455 0.14 8.95 -15.71
CA PRO A 455 0.98 10.04 -16.20
C PRO A 455 1.14 11.21 -15.22
N GLY A 456 0.46 11.19 -14.09
CA GLY A 456 0.49 12.26 -13.09
C GLY A 456 1.55 12.09 -12.01
N ARG A 457 2.20 10.93 -11.93
CA ARG A 457 3.25 10.64 -10.96
C ARG A 457 4.57 10.31 -11.65
N LEU A 458 5.65 10.50 -10.89
CA LEU A 458 7.01 10.28 -11.35
C LEU A 458 7.43 8.81 -11.14
N THR A 459 8.39 8.38 -11.93
CA THR A 459 9.05 7.08 -11.74
C THR A 459 10.42 7.27 -11.09
N VAL A 460 10.87 6.25 -10.37
CA VAL A 460 12.16 6.25 -9.66
C VAL A 460 12.72 4.84 -9.60
N LEU A 461 14.01 4.70 -9.37
CA LEU A 461 14.63 3.47 -8.87
C LEU A 461 15.65 3.79 -7.78
N ALA A 462 15.95 2.82 -6.92
CA ALA A 462 17.03 2.88 -5.96
C ALA A 462 18.22 2.09 -6.48
N SER A 463 19.36 2.77 -6.69
CA SER A 463 20.58 2.16 -7.19
C SER A 463 21.69 2.22 -6.13
N ASN A 464 22.54 1.21 -6.08
CA ASN A 464 23.78 1.22 -5.28
C ASN A 464 25.04 1.40 -6.15
N VAL A 465 24.88 1.60 -7.47
CA VAL A 465 25.97 1.70 -8.44
C VAL A 465 25.77 2.89 -9.38
N GLU A 466 26.80 3.74 -9.48
CA GLU A 466 26.81 4.86 -10.42
C GLU A 466 26.96 4.41 -11.88
N GLY A 467 26.35 5.16 -12.81
CA GLY A 467 26.61 5.06 -14.25
C GLY A 467 26.05 3.82 -14.93
N ARG A 468 25.13 3.13 -14.30
CA ARG A 468 24.41 2.03 -14.96
C ARG A 468 23.40 2.56 -15.97
N PRO A 469 23.20 1.89 -17.12
CA PRO A 469 22.28 2.34 -18.15
C PRO A 469 20.84 2.51 -17.62
N GLU A 470 20.32 1.57 -16.83
CA GLU A 470 18.99 1.64 -16.26
C GLU A 470 18.75 2.86 -15.35
N ASN A 471 19.81 3.46 -14.77
CA ASN A 471 19.68 4.68 -13.97
C ASN A 471 19.21 5.88 -14.81
N THR A 472 19.33 5.80 -16.13
CA THR A 472 18.92 6.88 -17.02
C THR A 472 17.44 6.81 -17.42
N VAL A 473 16.76 5.71 -17.17
CA VAL A 473 15.38 5.46 -17.65
C VAL A 473 14.34 6.23 -16.84
N PRO A 474 14.20 6.07 -15.49
CA PRO A 474 13.14 6.72 -14.72
C PRO A 474 13.28 8.25 -14.70
N ASP A 475 12.22 8.95 -14.29
CA ASP A 475 12.24 10.42 -14.11
C ASP A 475 13.21 10.87 -13.04
N LEU A 476 13.30 10.12 -11.95
CA LEU A 476 14.10 10.40 -10.77
C LEU A 476 15.16 9.32 -10.56
N LEU A 477 16.24 9.73 -9.90
CA LEU A 477 17.31 8.84 -9.50
C LEU A 477 17.56 8.94 -7.99
N ALA A 478 17.69 7.79 -7.34
CA ALA A 478 18.06 7.74 -5.94
C ALA A 478 19.11 6.66 -5.68
N PHE A 479 19.91 6.88 -4.63
CA PHE A 479 21.02 5.99 -4.33
C PHE A 479 20.95 5.47 -2.89
N ASN A 480 21.19 4.16 -2.76
CA ASN A 480 21.51 3.52 -1.51
C ASN A 480 22.99 3.73 -1.24
N THR A 481 23.33 4.45 -0.17
CA THR A 481 24.71 4.78 0.13
C THR A 481 24.94 4.98 1.61
N TYR A 482 25.96 4.33 2.13
CA TYR A 482 26.19 4.20 3.56
C TYR A 482 27.61 4.61 3.97
N PRO A 483 28.01 5.89 3.76
CA PRO A 483 29.29 6.37 4.29
C PRO A 483 29.27 6.36 5.82
N GLY A 484 30.36 5.88 6.42
CA GLY A 484 30.45 5.65 7.86
C GLY A 484 29.94 4.27 8.31
N TRP A 485 29.33 3.49 7.39
CA TRP A 485 28.88 2.12 7.68
C TRP A 485 29.58 1.09 6.79
N TYR A 486 29.37 1.11 5.47
CA TYR A 486 30.02 0.18 4.55
C TYR A 486 31.33 0.73 3.97
N TRP A 487 31.46 2.04 3.86
CA TRP A 487 32.61 2.68 3.25
C TRP A 487 32.83 4.09 3.80
N ALA A 488 34.08 4.60 3.72
CA ALA A 488 34.50 5.96 4.06
C ALA A 488 34.03 6.51 5.43
N GLU A 489 34.03 7.81 5.57
CA GLU A 489 33.51 8.53 6.75
C GLU A 489 32.16 9.17 6.43
N PRO A 490 31.27 9.40 7.42
CA PRO A 490 29.98 10.03 7.21
C PRO A 490 30.04 11.39 6.49
N SER A 491 31.12 12.14 6.69
CA SER A 491 31.36 13.43 6.05
C SER A 491 31.48 13.37 4.51
N GLU A 492 31.78 12.20 3.94
CA GLU A 492 31.88 11.99 2.48
C GLU A 492 30.54 12.05 1.77
N MET A 493 29.41 12.03 2.49
CA MET A 493 28.08 12.10 1.92
C MET A 493 27.89 13.33 1.03
N LYS A 494 28.37 14.51 1.47
CA LYS A 494 28.21 15.75 0.70
C LYS A 494 28.90 15.69 -0.65
N SER A 495 30.20 15.33 -0.64
CA SER A 495 31.00 15.22 -1.86
C SER A 495 30.43 14.19 -2.83
N THR A 496 29.89 13.11 -2.31
CA THR A 496 29.21 12.05 -3.06
C THR A 496 27.95 12.58 -3.76
N LEU A 497 27.07 13.26 -3.03
CA LEU A 497 25.85 13.85 -3.60
C LEU A 497 26.16 14.91 -4.66
N GLU A 498 27.14 15.78 -4.42
CA GLU A 498 27.58 16.79 -5.40
C GLU A 498 28.13 16.13 -6.67
N ARG A 499 28.88 15.04 -6.54
CA ARG A 499 29.39 14.25 -7.67
C ARG A 499 28.21 13.65 -8.49
N TRP A 500 27.23 13.04 -7.82
CA TRP A 500 26.07 12.46 -8.47
C TRP A 500 25.21 13.50 -9.16
N ASN A 501 24.99 14.65 -8.53
CA ASN A 501 24.24 15.74 -9.15
C ASN A 501 24.90 16.24 -10.44
N ARG A 502 26.22 16.36 -10.46
CA ARG A 502 26.96 16.72 -11.70
C ARG A 502 26.84 15.66 -12.80
N LYS A 503 26.78 14.37 -12.44
CA LYS A 503 26.69 13.25 -13.38
C LYS A 503 25.26 12.87 -13.75
N GLY A 504 24.28 13.30 -12.99
CA GLY A 504 22.88 12.85 -13.10
C GLY A 504 22.11 13.40 -14.30
N GLY A 505 22.75 14.11 -15.25
CA GLY A 505 22.12 14.52 -16.50
C GLY A 505 20.93 15.46 -16.34
N GLY A 506 20.83 16.22 -15.24
CA GLY A 506 19.71 17.10 -14.94
C GLY A 506 18.52 16.42 -14.25
N LYS A 507 18.63 15.15 -13.88
CA LYS A 507 17.61 14.45 -13.07
C LYS A 507 17.70 14.87 -11.61
N GLY A 508 16.55 14.90 -10.94
CA GLY A 508 16.50 15.09 -9.48
C GLY A 508 17.13 13.88 -8.77
N ILE A 509 17.98 14.16 -7.77
CA ILE A 509 18.70 13.14 -7.01
C ILE A 509 18.21 13.07 -5.57
N ALA A 510 18.20 11.87 -4.99
CA ALA A 510 17.93 11.63 -3.58
C ALA A 510 18.83 10.54 -3.00
N VAL A 511 18.76 10.41 -1.67
CA VAL A 511 19.33 9.27 -0.95
C VAL A 511 18.18 8.35 -0.54
N SER A 512 18.06 7.20 -1.21
CA SER A 512 17.01 6.22 -0.94
C SER A 512 17.28 5.41 0.32
N GLU A 513 18.57 5.23 0.66
CA GLU A 513 18.98 4.56 1.88
C GLU A 513 20.28 5.13 2.40
N TYR A 514 20.34 5.40 3.70
CA TYR A 514 21.56 5.74 4.44
C TYR A 514 21.37 5.42 5.92
N GLY A 515 22.46 5.22 6.63
CA GLY A 515 22.41 4.97 8.07
C GLY A 515 23.47 4.00 8.53
N ALA A 516 23.33 3.50 9.74
CA ALA A 516 24.18 2.49 10.34
C ALA A 516 23.37 1.60 11.29
N GLY A 517 23.71 0.33 11.40
CA GLY A 517 23.14 -0.57 12.38
C GLY A 517 23.66 -0.29 13.79
N ALA A 518 22.87 -0.64 14.80
CA ALA A 518 23.25 -0.61 16.21
C ALA A 518 22.74 -1.82 16.97
N ASN A 519 23.34 -2.05 18.12
CA ASN A 519 22.87 -3.01 19.11
C ASN A 519 22.70 -2.27 20.44
N VAL A 520 21.50 -2.28 21.01
CA VAL A 520 21.12 -1.57 22.24
C VAL A 520 21.97 -1.94 23.47
N TRP A 521 22.68 -3.06 23.41
CA TRP A 521 23.61 -3.51 24.46
C TRP A 521 25.05 -3.08 24.22
N HIS A 522 25.35 -2.46 23.05
CA HIS A 522 26.68 -2.02 22.72
C HIS A 522 26.79 -0.50 22.92
N HIS A 523 27.62 -0.10 23.86
CA HIS A 523 27.90 1.30 24.13
C HIS A 523 29.37 1.63 23.88
N TRP A 524 29.61 2.77 23.22
CA TRP A 524 30.92 3.19 22.83
C TRP A 524 31.55 4.10 23.90
N GLN A 525 32.71 3.69 24.40
CA GLN A 525 33.54 4.56 25.22
C GLN A 525 34.55 5.28 24.32
N THR A 526 34.80 6.56 24.59
CA THR A 526 35.75 7.40 23.85
C THR A 526 37.11 6.73 23.65
N GLY A 527 37.67 6.83 22.43
CA GLY A 527 39.02 6.29 22.09
C GLY A 527 39.04 4.92 21.44
N LYS A 528 37.89 4.30 21.14
CA LYS A 528 37.82 3.03 20.37
C LYS A 528 37.85 3.28 18.87
N LYS A 529 38.26 2.25 18.11
CA LYS A 529 38.25 2.27 16.63
C LYS A 529 36.82 2.40 16.11
N THR A 530 36.67 3.06 14.97
CA THR A 530 35.40 3.12 14.20
C THR A 530 34.85 1.73 13.99
N PRO A 531 33.57 1.48 14.36
CA PRO A 531 32.91 0.20 14.10
C PRO A 531 32.84 -0.08 12.59
N LYS A 532 32.83 -1.38 12.24
CA LYS A 532 32.67 -1.83 10.86
C LYS A 532 31.37 -2.59 10.73
N ALA A 533 30.70 -2.49 9.60
CA ALA A 533 29.45 -3.18 9.32
C ALA A 533 29.54 -4.71 9.46
N ASP A 534 30.67 -5.30 9.07
CA ASP A 534 30.97 -6.73 9.20
C ASP A 534 31.54 -7.13 10.58
N GLY A 535 31.71 -6.15 11.48
CA GLY A 535 32.22 -6.37 12.83
C GLY A 535 31.16 -6.97 13.78
N VAL A 536 31.59 -7.22 15.01
CA VAL A 536 30.72 -7.76 16.08
C VAL A 536 30.25 -6.70 17.07
N PHE A 537 30.73 -5.47 16.95
CA PHE A 537 30.49 -4.38 17.87
C PHE A 537 29.88 -3.18 17.15
N HIS A 538 28.60 -2.90 17.41
CA HIS A 538 27.81 -1.85 16.79
C HIS A 538 27.16 -0.97 17.86
N PRO A 539 27.86 0.03 18.41
CA PRO A 539 27.33 0.87 19.46
C PRO A 539 26.34 1.91 18.95
N GLU A 540 25.31 2.22 19.77
CA GLU A 540 24.31 3.22 19.43
C GLU A 540 24.90 4.62 19.21
N GLU A 541 25.97 4.97 19.89
CA GLU A 541 26.65 6.26 19.73
C GLU A 541 27.29 6.42 18.34
N TRP A 542 27.74 5.31 17.72
CA TRP A 542 28.22 5.35 16.35
C TRP A 542 27.07 5.50 15.35
N GLN A 543 25.97 4.78 15.55
CA GLN A 543 24.76 4.95 14.75
C GLN A 543 24.32 6.42 14.79
N ALA A 544 24.18 7.01 15.98
CA ALA A 544 23.81 8.41 16.15
C ALA A 544 24.78 9.33 15.40
N THR A 545 26.11 9.11 15.52
CA THR A 545 27.13 9.89 14.83
C THR A 545 26.98 9.82 13.31
N VAL A 546 26.76 8.61 12.75
CA VAL A 546 26.56 8.41 11.31
C VAL A 546 25.29 9.14 10.87
N HIS A 547 24.17 8.97 11.57
CA HIS A 547 22.92 9.62 11.22
C HIS A 547 23.00 11.14 11.27
N GLU A 548 23.58 11.70 12.32
CA GLU A 548 23.73 13.15 12.50
C GLU A 548 24.61 13.77 11.40
N GLN A 549 25.80 13.23 11.18
CA GLN A 549 26.75 13.77 10.21
C GLN A 549 26.27 13.58 8.77
N THR A 550 25.71 12.42 8.45
CA THR A 550 25.18 12.14 7.12
C THR A 550 24.00 13.06 6.81
N TYR A 551 23.04 13.18 7.75
CA TYR A 551 21.90 14.06 7.55
C TYR A 551 22.32 15.54 7.52
N ASP A 552 23.30 15.96 8.32
CA ASP A 552 23.85 17.30 8.24
C ASP A 552 24.41 17.61 6.85
N ALA A 553 25.11 16.67 6.24
CA ALA A 553 25.59 16.80 4.86
C ALA A 553 24.44 16.91 3.85
N ILE A 554 23.41 16.03 3.96
CA ILE A 554 22.28 15.99 3.03
C ILE A 554 21.43 17.27 3.12
N LYS A 555 21.19 17.79 4.33
CA LYS A 555 20.35 19.00 4.50
C LYS A 555 20.92 20.23 3.78
N HIS A 556 22.25 20.28 3.60
CA HIS A 556 22.92 21.36 2.90
C HIS A 556 22.99 21.18 1.37
N CYS A 557 22.53 20.04 0.84
CA CYS A 557 22.38 19.80 -0.59
C CYS A 557 20.96 20.20 -1.03
N GLY A 558 20.77 21.46 -1.45
CA GLY A 558 19.44 21.99 -1.83
C GLY A 558 18.79 21.26 -3.01
N PHE A 559 19.60 20.70 -3.90
CA PHE A 559 19.19 19.93 -5.06
C PHE A 559 18.64 18.53 -4.70
N ALA A 560 19.01 17.97 -3.55
CA ALA A 560 18.51 16.66 -3.12
C ALA A 560 17.02 16.75 -2.76
N TRP A 561 16.16 16.06 -3.53
CA TRP A 561 14.72 16.12 -3.33
C TRP A 561 14.24 15.37 -2.07
N GLY A 562 15.01 14.40 -1.59
CA GLY A 562 14.68 13.63 -0.40
C GLY A 562 15.82 12.78 0.12
N SER A 563 15.63 12.28 1.33
CA SER A 563 16.52 11.30 1.94
C SER A 563 15.70 10.37 2.85
N PHE A 564 16.08 9.09 2.91
CA PHE A 564 15.35 8.08 3.66
C PHE A 564 16.34 7.26 4.50
N VAL A 565 16.20 7.36 5.83
CA VAL A 565 17.03 6.59 6.75
C VAL A 565 16.67 5.11 6.63
N TRP A 566 17.65 4.26 6.52
CA TRP A 566 17.51 2.81 6.63
C TRP A 566 17.86 2.41 8.06
N GLU A 567 17.17 1.73 8.72
CA GLU A 567 15.82 1.30 9.00
C GLU A 567 15.34 1.92 10.31
N HIS A 568 14.12 2.41 10.37
CA HIS A 568 13.70 3.03 11.61
C HIS A 568 12.87 2.11 12.52
N VAL A 569 12.22 1.08 11.99
CA VAL A 569 11.33 0.24 12.79
C VAL A 569 11.50 -1.24 12.41
N ARG A 570 12.48 -1.89 13.01
CA ARG A 570 12.51 -3.35 13.16
C ARG A 570 12.56 -3.70 14.64
N PHE A 571 11.46 -4.14 15.18
CA PHE A 571 11.41 -4.73 16.52
C PHE A 571 11.79 -6.22 16.44
N TRP A 572 13.09 -6.53 16.46
CA TRP A 572 13.55 -7.89 16.63
C TRP A 572 13.89 -8.18 18.08
N PRO A 573 13.26 -9.18 18.71
CA PRO A 573 13.74 -9.64 19.99
C PRO A 573 15.09 -10.34 19.79
N VAL A 574 16.08 -9.82 20.49
CA VAL A 574 17.43 -10.34 20.57
C VAL A 574 17.42 -11.77 21.13
N ARG A 575 17.48 -12.77 20.28
CA ARG A 575 17.71 -14.17 20.69
C ARG A 575 18.94 -14.82 20.06
N ARG A 576 19.94 -14.04 19.63
CA ARG A 576 21.30 -14.60 19.35
C ARG A 576 22.36 -13.59 19.76
N ALA A 577 23.15 -13.96 20.75
CA ALA A 577 24.30 -13.21 21.29
C ALA A 577 25.46 -12.99 20.30
N THR A 578 25.31 -13.27 19.01
CA THR A 578 26.42 -13.22 18.05
C THR A 578 26.13 -12.55 16.70
N ARG A 579 24.89 -12.15 16.38
CA ARG A 579 24.58 -11.33 15.19
C ARG A 579 23.21 -10.67 15.36
N VAL A 580 23.12 -9.68 16.22
CA VAL A 580 22.07 -8.68 16.10
C VAL A 580 22.70 -7.49 15.40
N ILE A 581 22.91 -7.67 14.15
CA ILE A 581 22.93 -6.56 13.24
C ILE A 581 21.44 -6.29 13.04
N CYS A 582 20.94 -5.15 13.52
CA CYS A 582 19.86 -4.52 12.78
C CYS A 582 20.46 -4.32 11.40
N ARG A 583 20.32 -5.32 10.52
CA ARG A 583 20.57 -5.12 9.10
C ARG A 583 19.47 -4.16 8.66
N GLY A 584 19.76 -2.89 8.80
CA GLY A 584 19.12 -1.90 8.01
C GLY A 584 19.81 -1.89 6.70
#